data_882d728b38f456e1a4645258f97d7576
#
_entry.id   882d728b38f456e1a4645258f97d7576
#
_cell.length_a   1.000
_cell.length_b   1.000
_cell.length_c   1.000
_cell.angle_alpha   90.00
_cell.angle_beta   90.00
_cell.angle_gamma   90.00
#
_symmetry.space_group_name_H-M   'P 1'
#
loop_
_entity.id
_entity.type
_entity.pdbx_description
1 polymer ?
#
loop_
_entity_poly.entity_id
_entity_poly.type
_entity_poly.pdbx_seq_one_letter_code
_entity_poly.pdbx_strand_id
1 'polypeptide(L)'
;MTHAVTPSIGVAGDSLKQTPVRSHRKAAAGNGGFSPRQFRDALGMFPTGVTVVTARSPRGHQLGITVNSFTSVSLDPPLVLFNLSTSLASLSELLQIDTFAVNVLTDSQSELSARFACAQSDKWASASSRPGRATPCPVLVPHLAVFECARYAAHEAGDHMIVIGRVLHFECNESASPLLFFRGRYRGVGHLIEK
;
A
#
# COMPACT_ATOMS: atom_id res chain seq x y z
N MET A 1 45.20 16.05 29.97
CA MET A 1 44.10 16.87 29.42
C MET A 1 44.07 16.61 27.92
N THR A 2 43.17 15.69 27.53
CA THR A 2 43.06 15.25 26.12
C THR A 2 41.64 15.54 25.68
N HIS A 3 41.44 16.54 24.82
CA HIS A 3 40.14 16.92 24.29
C HIS A 3 39.71 15.90 23.20
N ALA A 4 38.62 15.24 23.41
CA ALA A 4 37.93 14.44 22.42
C ALA A 4 37.13 15.35 21.47
N VAL A 5 37.46 15.33 20.20
CA VAL A 5 36.73 16.00 19.12
C VAL A 5 35.68 15.03 18.59
N THR A 6 34.41 15.36 18.77
CA THR A 6 33.27 14.63 18.18
C THR A 6 33.05 15.13 16.76
N PRO A 7 33.03 14.28 15.71
CA PRO A 7 32.67 14.74 14.38
C PRO A 7 31.14 14.87 14.26
N SER A 8 30.67 16.08 13.97
CA SER A 8 29.30 16.36 13.56
C SER A 8 29.07 15.83 12.14
N ILE A 9 28.19 14.85 11.99
CA ILE A 9 27.73 14.38 10.69
C ILE A 9 26.70 15.40 10.19
N GLY A 10 27.11 16.23 9.24
CA GLY A 10 26.24 17.12 8.50
C GLY A 10 25.31 16.29 7.62
N VAL A 11 24.00 16.32 7.91
CA VAL A 11 22.97 15.79 7.03
C VAL A 11 22.85 16.76 5.85
N ALA A 12 23.44 16.40 4.72
CA ALA A 12 23.24 17.11 3.46
C ALA A 12 21.78 16.92 3.06
N GLY A 13 21.00 18.00 3.11
CA GLY A 13 19.64 18.04 2.60
C GLY A 13 19.66 17.89 1.07
N ASP A 14 19.41 16.67 0.60
CA ASP A 14 19.19 16.40 -0.81
C ASP A 14 17.82 16.96 -1.20
N SER A 15 17.84 18.15 -1.79
CA SER A 15 16.67 18.84 -2.31
C SER A 15 16.12 18.02 -3.48
N LEU A 16 15.10 17.19 -3.22
CA LEU A 16 14.37 16.43 -4.22
C LEU A 16 13.82 17.39 -5.28
N LYS A 17 14.49 17.46 -6.43
CA LYS A 17 14.01 18.17 -7.62
C LYS A 17 12.68 17.51 -8.02
N GLN A 18 11.59 18.19 -7.71
CA GLN A 18 10.27 17.83 -8.24
C GLN A 18 10.31 17.99 -9.77
N THR A 19 10.36 16.88 -10.47
CA THR A 19 10.16 16.88 -11.92
C THR A 19 8.71 17.31 -12.16
N PRO A 20 8.45 18.37 -12.97
CA PRO A 20 7.10 18.81 -13.21
C PRO A 20 6.31 17.70 -13.92
N VAL A 21 5.20 17.28 -13.31
CA VAL A 21 4.25 16.34 -13.87
C VAL A 21 3.69 16.98 -15.15
N ARG A 22 4.08 16.45 -16.31
CA ARG A 22 3.40 16.79 -17.57
C ARG A 22 1.96 16.32 -17.45
N SER A 23 1.02 17.27 -17.47
CA SER A 23 -0.40 16.98 -17.58
C SER A 23 -0.62 16.21 -18.90
N HIS A 24 -0.80 14.90 -18.79
CA HIS A 24 -1.22 14.13 -19.94
C HIS A 24 -2.66 14.53 -20.26
N ARG A 25 -2.84 15.20 -21.42
CA ARG A 25 -4.16 15.44 -22.02
C ARG A 25 -4.94 14.12 -21.92
N LYS A 26 -6.17 14.20 -21.34
CA LYS A 26 -7.15 13.12 -21.44
C LYS A 26 -7.30 12.78 -22.94
N ALA A 27 -6.58 11.76 -23.39
CA ALA A 27 -6.87 11.13 -24.65
C ALA A 27 -8.29 10.61 -24.51
N ALA A 28 -9.19 11.00 -25.44
CA ALA A 28 -10.50 10.37 -25.55
C ALA A 28 -10.22 8.88 -25.83
N ALA A 29 -10.29 8.06 -24.80
CA ALA A 29 -10.05 6.64 -24.89
C ALA A 29 -11.23 6.07 -25.68
N GLY A 30 -11.01 5.79 -26.94
CA GLY A 30 -11.74 4.73 -27.60
C GLY A 30 -11.42 3.48 -26.79
N ASN A 31 -12.36 3.02 -25.96
CA ASN A 31 -12.28 1.70 -25.32
C ASN A 31 -12.13 0.71 -26.48
N GLY A 32 -10.96 0.06 -26.62
CA GLY A 32 -10.61 -0.82 -27.72
C GLY A 32 -11.56 -2.01 -27.95
N GLY A 33 -12.87 -1.75 -28.05
CA GLY A 33 -13.93 -2.71 -28.33
C GLY A 33 -14.36 -3.60 -27.16
N PHE A 34 -13.84 -3.42 -25.93
CA PHE A 34 -14.22 -4.20 -24.75
C PHE A 34 -14.91 -3.32 -23.67
N SER A 35 -15.82 -3.93 -22.91
CA SER A 35 -16.46 -3.27 -21.77
C SER A 35 -15.53 -3.22 -20.53
N PRO A 36 -15.71 -2.24 -19.62
CA PRO A 36 -14.98 -2.20 -18.35
C PRO A 36 -15.14 -3.49 -17.53
N ARG A 37 -16.28 -4.18 -17.65
CA ARG A 37 -16.52 -5.47 -16.98
C ARG A 37 -15.64 -6.56 -17.56
N GLN A 38 -15.60 -6.71 -18.89
CA GLN A 38 -14.74 -7.69 -19.54
C GLN A 38 -13.27 -7.49 -19.20
N PHE A 39 -12.81 -6.23 -19.16
CA PHE A 39 -11.44 -5.92 -18.78
C PHE A 39 -11.15 -6.29 -17.32
N ARG A 40 -12.05 -5.95 -16.40
CA ARG A 40 -11.92 -6.32 -14.98
C ARG A 40 -11.93 -7.84 -14.79
N ASP A 41 -12.79 -8.57 -15.51
CA ASP A 41 -12.86 -10.03 -15.44
C ASP A 41 -11.55 -10.66 -15.93
N ALA A 42 -10.95 -10.11 -16.98
CA ALA A 42 -9.64 -10.54 -17.49
C ALA A 42 -8.52 -10.25 -16.48
N LEU A 43 -8.47 -9.06 -15.86
CA LEU A 43 -7.53 -8.73 -14.79
C LEU A 43 -7.68 -9.66 -13.59
N GLY A 44 -8.91 -10.10 -13.29
CA GLY A 44 -9.21 -11.04 -12.21
C GLY A 44 -8.64 -12.45 -12.43
N MET A 45 -8.12 -12.77 -13.61
CA MET A 45 -7.41 -14.03 -13.89
C MET A 45 -6.00 -14.04 -13.30
N PHE A 46 -5.46 -12.89 -12.92
CA PHE A 46 -4.20 -12.80 -12.21
C PHE A 46 -4.43 -12.87 -10.70
N PRO A 47 -4.04 -13.95 -10.01
CA PRO A 47 -4.18 -14.06 -8.57
C PRO A 47 -3.22 -13.08 -7.88
N THR A 48 -3.74 -12.32 -6.94
CA THR A 48 -2.95 -11.36 -6.16
C THR A 48 -3.01 -11.70 -4.68
N GLY A 49 -2.02 -11.25 -3.92
CA GLY A 49 -2.18 -11.07 -2.48
C GLY A 49 -3.19 -9.98 -2.17
N VAL A 50 -3.60 -9.88 -0.92
CA VAL A 50 -4.48 -8.84 -0.40
C VAL A 50 -3.74 -8.06 0.68
N THR A 51 -3.78 -6.74 0.58
CA THR A 51 -3.15 -5.87 1.55
C THR A 51 -4.12 -4.81 2.06
N VAL A 52 -3.90 -4.34 3.29
CA VAL A 52 -4.51 -3.12 3.81
C VAL A 52 -3.42 -2.07 3.99
N VAL A 53 -3.54 -0.97 3.27
CA VAL A 53 -2.70 0.21 3.49
C VAL A 53 -3.31 1.00 4.63
N THR A 54 -2.51 1.27 5.65
CA THR A 54 -2.91 2.03 6.84
C THR A 54 -2.04 3.26 7.00
N ALA A 55 -2.62 4.31 7.52
CA ALA A 55 -1.92 5.55 7.78
C ALA A 55 -2.55 6.30 8.94
N ARG A 56 -1.88 7.36 9.38
CA ARG A 56 -2.43 8.31 10.33
C ARG A 56 -2.49 9.69 9.68
N SER A 57 -3.69 10.26 9.65
CA SER A 57 -3.86 11.60 9.10
C SER A 57 -3.18 12.67 9.97
N PRO A 58 -2.90 13.86 9.42
CA PRO A 58 -2.40 14.99 10.22
C PRO A 58 -3.28 15.36 11.42
N ARG A 59 -4.57 15.03 11.35
CA ARG A 59 -5.54 15.23 12.45
C ARG A 59 -5.55 14.08 13.47
N GLY A 60 -4.67 13.06 13.30
CA GLY A 60 -4.56 11.90 14.18
C GLY A 60 -5.54 10.76 13.88
N HIS A 61 -6.43 10.89 12.89
CA HIS A 61 -7.36 9.83 12.51
C HIS A 61 -6.63 8.65 11.86
N GLN A 62 -7.08 7.46 12.17
CA GLN A 62 -6.59 6.25 11.50
C GLN A 62 -7.29 6.11 10.15
N LEU A 63 -6.49 5.97 9.10
CA LEU A 63 -6.94 5.70 7.74
C LEU A 63 -6.60 4.26 7.37
N GLY A 64 -7.42 3.66 6.53
CA GLY A 64 -7.17 2.32 6.04
C GLY A 64 -7.97 2.00 4.80
N ILE A 65 -7.34 1.30 3.86
CA ILE A 65 -7.95 0.86 2.61
C ILE A 65 -7.38 -0.48 2.15
N THR A 66 -8.25 -1.38 1.71
CA THR A 66 -7.85 -2.63 1.07
C THR A 66 -7.43 -2.38 -0.36
N VAL A 67 -6.27 -2.90 -0.72
CA VAL A 67 -5.76 -2.90 -2.08
C VAL A 67 -5.17 -4.28 -2.43
N ASN A 68 -5.28 -4.66 -3.70
CA ASN A 68 -4.67 -5.87 -4.26
C ASN A 68 -3.64 -5.55 -5.36
N SER A 69 -3.30 -4.29 -5.50
CA SER A 69 -2.34 -3.77 -6.50
C SER A 69 -0.91 -3.62 -5.95
N PHE A 70 -0.65 -4.10 -4.72
CA PHE A 70 0.67 -4.04 -4.10
C PHE A 70 1.70 -4.86 -4.89
N THR A 71 2.87 -4.26 -5.13
CA THR A 71 4.04 -4.95 -5.72
C THR A 71 5.36 -4.29 -5.31
N SER A 72 6.46 -5.05 -5.43
CA SER A 72 7.82 -4.54 -5.32
C SER A 72 8.21 -3.71 -6.54
N VAL A 73 9.08 -2.72 -6.37
CA VAL A 73 9.60 -1.84 -7.43
C VAL A 73 11.11 -1.93 -7.53
N SER A 74 11.82 -1.82 -6.40
CA SER A 74 13.28 -1.75 -6.35
C SER A 74 13.81 -2.35 -5.05
N LEU A 75 15.02 -2.88 -5.09
CA LEU A 75 15.73 -3.33 -3.90
C LEU A 75 16.72 -2.28 -3.39
N ASP A 76 17.21 -1.39 -4.26
CA ASP A 76 18.10 -0.30 -3.90
C ASP A 76 17.75 0.98 -4.70
N PRO A 77 17.17 1.99 -4.05
CA PRO A 77 16.58 1.94 -2.71
C PRO A 77 15.39 0.96 -2.64
N PRO A 78 15.04 0.44 -1.46
CA PRO A 78 13.93 -0.50 -1.32
C PRO A 78 12.59 0.22 -1.53
N LEU A 79 11.93 -0.05 -2.67
CA LEU A 79 10.68 0.59 -3.07
C LEU A 79 9.58 -0.44 -3.31
N VAL A 80 8.37 -0.04 -2.91
CA VAL A 80 7.11 -0.76 -3.18
C VAL A 80 6.09 0.20 -3.78
N LEU A 81 5.05 -0.32 -4.45
CA LEU A 81 3.94 0.51 -4.93
C LEU A 81 2.59 -0.14 -4.66
N PHE A 82 1.56 0.70 -4.69
CA PHE A 82 0.15 0.32 -4.78
C PHE A 82 -0.64 1.41 -5.50
N ASN A 83 -1.88 1.09 -5.91
CA ASN A 83 -2.74 2.01 -6.63
C ASN A 83 -3.96 2.41 -5.80
N LEU A 84 -4.34 3.69 -5.87
CA LEU A 84 -5.55 4.25 -5.26
C LEU A 84 -6.49 4.76 -6.35
N SER A 85 -7.76 4.37 -6.31
CA SER A 85 -8.75 4.91 -7.26
C SER A 85 -8.95 6.41 -7.04
N THR A 86 -9.06 7.18 -8.13
CA THR A 86 -9.37 8.63 -8.06
C THR A 86 -10.77 8.91 -7.52
N SER A 87 -11.66 7.90 -7.50
CA SER A 87 -13.00 8.00 -6.91
C SER A 87 -13.03 7.76 -5.39
N LEU A 88 -11.88 7.44 -4.78
CA LEU A 88 -11.81 7.17 -3.35
C LEU A 88 -12.07 8.46 -2.53
N ALA A 89 -13.06 8.43 -1.63
CA ALA A 89 -13.43 9.60 -0.82
C ALA A 89 -12.28 10.13 0.05
N SER A 90 -11.42 9.23 0.55
CA SER A 90 -10.23 9.58 1.36
C SER A 90 -8.96 9.85 0.55
N LEU A 91 -9.03 9.91 -0.79
CA LEU A 91 -7.85 10.06 -1.64
C LEU A 91 -7.04 11.31 -1.29
N SER A 92 -7.71 12.47 -1.19
CA SER A 92 -7.03 13.73 -0.89
C SER A 92 -6.28 13.69 0.44
N GLU A 93 -6.85 13.03 1.44
CA GLU A 93 -6.22 12.86 2.75
C GLU A 93 -5.04 11.88 2.68
N LEU A 94 -5.21 10.74 1.98
CA LEU A 94 -4.15 9.75 1.76
C LEU A 94 -2.97 10.31 0.97
N LEU A 95 -3.20 11.23 0.02
CA LEU A 95 -2.12 11.87 -0.74
C LEU A 95 -1.38 12.97 0.05
N GLN A 96 -1.87 13.40 1.21
CA GLN A 96 -1.19 14.36 2.08
C GLN A 96 -0.32 13.69 3.15
N ILE A 97 -0.37 12.36 3.27
CA ILE A 97 0.36 11.61 4.28
C ILE A 97 1.78 11.34 3.82
N ASP A 98 2.75 11.55 4.71
CA ASP A 98 4.18 11.29 4.42
C ASP A 98 4.60 9.85 4.70
N THR A 99 3.86 9.14 5.56
CA THR A 99 4.17 7.76 5.95
C THR A 99 2.94 6.88 5.95
N PHE A 100 3.10 5.61 5.59
CA PHE A 100 2.04 4.60 5.60
C PHE A 100 2.62 3.21 5.90
N ALA A 101 1.76 2.28 6.28
CA ALA A 101 2.12 0.87 6.41
C ALA A 101 1.29 0.01 5.45
N VAL A 102 1.93 -0.91 4.75
CA VAL A 102 1.27 -1.92 3.90
C VAL A 102 1.23 -3.23 4.68
N ASN A 103 0.05 -3.64 5.12
CA ASN A 103 -0.18 -4.87 5.87
C ASN A 103 -0.63 -5.97 4.91
N VAL A 104 0.20 -6.98 4.68
CA VAL A 104 -0.16 -8.17 3.91
C VAL A 104 -1.01 -9.06 4.79
N LEU A 105 -2.22 -9.40 4.34
CA LEU A 105 -3.21 -10.11 5.14
C LEU A 105 -2.98 -11.63 5.14
N THR A 106 -3.32 -12.24 6.28
CA THR A 106 -3.41 -13.69 6.42
C THR A 106 -4.76 -14.19 5.91
N ASP A 107 -4.85 -15.47 5.59
CA ASP A 107 -6.05 -16.16 5.10
C ASP A 107 -7.26 -16.03 6.04
N SER A 108 -7.03 -15.87 7.36
CA SER A 108 -8.07 -15.64 8.37
C SER A 108 -8.68 -14.23 8.35
N GLN A 109 -8.16 -13.30 7.53
CA GLN A 109 -8.53 -11.88 7.56
C GLN A 109 -9.44 -11.43 6.39
N SER A 110 -10.19 -12.35 5.78
CA SER A 110 -11.10 -12.01 4.67
C SER A 110 -12.19 -10.99 5.06
N GLU A 111 -12.75 -11.10 6.26
CA GLU A 111 -13.75 -10.15 6.78
C GLU A 111 -13.13 -8.76 7.04
N LEU A 112 -11.91 -8.73 7.59
CA LEU A 112 -11.16 -7.50 7.77
C LEU A 112 -10.91 -6.81 6.44
N SER A 113 -10.46 -7.56 5.43
CA SER A 113 -10.27 -7.07 4.06
C SER A 113 -11.56 -6.46 3.49
N ALA A 114 -12.69 -7.15 3.58
CA ALA A 114 -13.98 -6.67 3.09
C ALA A 114 -14.38 -5.36 3.79
N ARG A 115 -14.16 -5.24 5.10
CA ARG A 115 -14.47 -4.04 5.88
C ARG A 115 -13.62 -2.84 5.44
N PHE A 116 -12.31 -3.03 5.25
CA PHE A 116 -11.44 -1.95 4.79
C PHE A 116 -11.68 -1.56 3.32
N ALA A 117 -12.34 -2.42 2.53
CA ALA A 117 -12.78 -2.12 1.17
C ALA A 117 -14.05 -1.24 1.13
N CYS A 118 -14.90 -1.27 2.17
CA CYS A 118 -16.15 -0.50 2.21
C CYS A 118 -15.92 0.96 2.60
N ALA A 119 -16.64 1.89 1.94
CA ALA A 119 -16.53 3.34 2.23
C ALA A 119 -17.22 3.76 3.54
N GLN A 120 -18.28 3.07 3.94
CA GLN A 120 -19.23 3.51 5.00
C GLN A 120 -19.14 2.71 6.32
N SER A 121 -18.17 1.80 6.47
CA SER A 121 -18.04 1.01 7.70
C SER A 121 -17.15 1.68 8.73
N ASP A 122 -17.43 1.47 10.02
CA ASP A 122 -16.43 1.68 11.05
C ASP A 122 -15.32 0.62 10.88
N LYS A 123 -14.33 0.99 10.07
CA LYS A 123 -13.27 0.08 9.64
C LYS A 123 -12.45 -0.45 10.81
N TRP A 124 -12.37 0.31 11.90
CA TRP A 124 -11.50 0.05 13.04
C TRP A 124 -12.17 -0.66 14.23
N ALA A 125 -13.52 -0.73 14.27
CA ALA A 125 -14.30 -1.24 15.42
C ALA A 125 -13.87 -2.64 15.92
N SER A 126 -13.32 -3.49 15.05
CA SER A 126 -12.82 -4.82 15.43
C SER A 126 -11.47 -5.14 14.80
N ALA A 127 -10.71 -4.10 14.42
CA ALA A 127 -9.37 -4.25 13.90
C ALA A 127 -8.35 -4.14 15.03
N SER A 128 -7.68 -5.24 15.37
CA SER A 128 -6.53 -5.18 16.26
C SER A 128 -5.35 -4.54 15.54
N SER A 129 -4.76 -3.53 16.15
CA SER A 129 -3.58 -2.86 15.61
C SER A 129 -2.65 -2.39 16.72
N ARG A 130 -1.38 -2.20 16.38
CA ARG A 130 -0.37 -1.56 17.21
C ARG A 130 0.28 -0.41 16.45
N PRO A 131 0.97 0.51 17.10
CA PRO A 131 1.82 1.48 16.43
C PRO A 131 2.92 0.78 15.63
N GLY A 132 3.33 1.36 14.51
CA GLY A 132 4.50 0.94 13.76
C GLY A 132 5.79 1.14 14.56
N ARG A 133 6.88 0.51 14.12
CA ARG A 133 8.21 0.67 14.73
C ARG A 133 8.99 1.83 14.13
N ALA A 134 8.81 2.07 12.83
CA ALA A 134 9.49 3.15 12.09
C ALA A 134 8.55 4.31 11.74
N THR A 135 7.23 4.11 11.87
CA THR A 135 6.20 5.10 11.54
C THR A 135 5.10 5.14 12.61
N PRO A 136 4.34 6.24 12.75
CA PRO A 136 3.19 6.29 13.64
C PRO A 136 1.96 5.56 13.08
N CYS A 137 2.09 4.90 11.93
CA CYS A 137 0.98 4.26 11.23
C CYS A 137 0.50 3.02 11.99
N PRO A 138 -0.81 2.71 11.99
CA PRO A 138 -1.31 1.48 12.58
C PRO A 138 -0.81 0.26 11.81
N VAL A 139 -0.21 -0.70 12.52
CA VAL A 139 0.13 -2.02 12.01
C VAL A 139 -0.92 -3.02 12.47
N LEU A 140 -1.62 -3.66 11.53
CA LEU A 140 -2.67 -4.64 11.83
C LEU A 140 -2.06 -5.92 12.43
N VAL A 141 -2.80 -6.53 13.36
CA VAL A 141 -2.38 -7.79 14.03
C VAL A 141 -3.54 -8.78 13.97
N PRO A 142 -3.31 -10.03 13.50
CA PRO A 142 -2.09 -10.55 12.89
C PRO A 142 -1.81 -9.91 11.50
N HIS A 143 -0.66 -10.21 10.94
CA HIS A 143 -0.30 -9.94 9.53
C HIS A 143 0.63 -11.06 9.03
N LEU A 144 0.65 -11.27 7.72
CA LEU A 144 1.64 -12.14 7.07
C LEU A 144 2.98 -11.42 6.92
N ALA A 145 2.91 -10.17 6.47
CA ALA A 145 4.04 -9.24 6.44
C ALA A 145 3.53 -7.81 6.62
N VAL A 146 4.39 -6.91 7.05
CA VAL A 146 4.12 -5.47 7.06
C VAL A 146 5.33 -4.72 6.53
N PHE A 147 5.08 -3.69 5.74
CA PHE A 147 6.09 -2.75 5.25
C PHE A 147 5.72 -1.34 5.70
N GLU A 148 6.53 -0.75 6.55
CA GLU A 148 6.39 0.63 6.98
C GLU A 148 7.20 1.52 6.03
N CYS A 149 6.55 2.51 5.43
CA CYS A 149 7.09 3.25 4.31
C CYS A 149 7.00 4.77 4.53
N ALA A 150 8.00 5.49 4.01
CA ALA A 150 7.86 6.89 3.67
C ALA A 150 7.38 7.01 2.22
N ARG A 151 6.47 7.95 1.94
CA ARG A 151 6.05 8.24 0.57
C ARG A 151 7.24 8.73 -0.25
N TYR A 152 7.52 8.05 -1.34
CA TYR A 152 8.61 8.37 -2.26
C TYR A 152 8.11 9.21 -3.44
N ALA A 153 7.01 8.80 -4.07
CA ALA A 153 6.37 9.50 -5.20
C ALA A 153 4.88 9.14 -5.31
N ALA A 154 4.12 9.95 -6.04
CA ALA A 154 2.78 9.62 -6.48
C ALA A 154 2.57 10.14 -7.90
N HIS A 155 1.94 9.32 -8.76
CA HIS A 155 1.74 9.62 -10.18
C HIS A 155 0.30 9.33 -10.60
N GLU A 156 -0.29 10.22 -11.38
CA GLU A 156 -1.59 9.97 -12.02
C GLU A 156 -1.45 8.92 -13.13
N ALA A 157 -2.35 7.95 -13.12
CA ALA A 157 -2.42 6.87 -14.11
C ALA A 157 -3.89 6.52 -14.41
N GLY A 158 -4.50 7.19 -15.38
CA GLY A 158 -5.90 6.99 -15.74
C GLY A 158 -6.87 7.37 -14.63
N ASP A 159 -7.65 6.39 -14.14
CA ASP A 159 -8.59 6.53 -13.01
C ASP A 159 -7.97 6.15 -11.65
N HIS A 160 -6.64 6.05 -11.59
CA HIS A 160 -5.88 5.72 -10.38
C HIS A 160 -4.70 6.65 -10.15
N MET A 161 -4.25 6.68 -8.90
CA MET A 161 -2.95 7.22 -8.46
C MET A 161 -2.03 6.06 -8.13
N ILE A 162 -0.85 6.00 -8.74
CA ILE A 162 0.23 5.09 -8.37
C ILE A 162 1.00 5.73 -7.21
N VAL A 163 1.01 5.10 -6.05
CA VAL A 163 1.75 5.57 -4.88
C VAL A 163 2.97 4.68 -4.68
N ILE A 164 4.14 5.30 -4.64
CA ILE A 164 5.42 4.61 -4.41
C ILE A 164 5.90 4.95 -3.00
N GLY A 165 6.27 3.93 -2.24
CA GLY A 165 6.84 4.06 -0.90
C GLY A 165 8.26 3.53 -0.81
N ARG A 166 9.11 4.27 -0.09
CA ARG A 166 10.42 3.76 0.34
C ARG A 166 10.24 3.02 1.65
N VAL A 167 10.61 1.75 1.68
CA VAL A 167 10.52 0.91 2.87
C VAL A 167 11.53 1.37 3.92
N LEU A 168 11.05 1.65 5.12
CA LEU A 168 11.82 2.04 6.29
C LEU A 168 12.04 0.87 7.26
N HIS A 169 11.03 0.01 7.35
CA HIS A 169 11.03 -1.18 8.22
C HIS A 169 10.07 -2.23 7.65
N PHE A 170 10.36 -3.50 7.88
CA PHE A 170 9.44 -4.58 7.56
C PHE A 170 9.53 -5.73 8.58
N GLU A 171 8.45 -6.49 8.69
CA GLU A 171 8.35 -7.72 9.48
C GLU A 171 7.62 -8.78 8.66
N CYS A 172 7.94 -10.05 8.89
CA CYS A 172 7.30 -11.20 8.25
C CYS A 172 6.90 -12.23 9.32
N ASN A 173 5.78 -12.94 9.07
CA ASN A 173 5.32 -14.08 9.85
C ASN A 173 5.31 -15.32 8.94
N GLU A 174 6.36 -16.12 9.01
CA GLU A 174 6.55 -17.30 8.16
C GLU A 174 5.58 -18.45 8.47
N SER A 175 4.93 -18.44 9.65
CA SER A 175 3.99 -19.49 10.06
C SER A 175 2.55 -19.25 9.58
N ALA A 176 2.24 -18.10 9.01
CA ALA A 176 0.91 -17.75 8.53
C ALA A 176 0.76 -18.02 7.01
N SER A 177 -0.49 -18.25 6.57
CA SER A 177 -0.84 -18.40 5.15
C SER A 177 -1.41 -17.09 4.59
N PRO A 178 -1.12 -16.75 3.31
CA PRO A 178 -1.60 -15.51 2.71
C PRO A 178 -3.08 -15.56 2.31
N LEU A 179 -3.76 -14.42 2.44
CA LEU A 179 -5.04 -14.19 1.80
C LEU A 179 -4.82 -13.85 0.32
N LEU A 180 -5.44 -14.61 -0.57
CA LEU A 180 -5.41 -14.37 -2.02
C LEU A 180 -6.75 -13.83 -2.52
N PHE A 181 -6.69 -13.07 -3.63
CA PHE A 181 -7.86 -12.63 -4.37
C PHE A 181 -7.74 -13.10 -5.82
N PHE A 182 -8.73 -13.91 -6.26
CA PHE A 182 -8.75 -14.50 -7.59
C PHE A 182 -10.18 -14.62 -8.11
N ARG A 183 -10.43 -14.13 -9.33
CA ARG A 183 -11.75 -14.12 -9.99
C ARG A 183 -12.86 -13.54 -9.10
N GLY A 184 -12.55 -12.40 -8.44
CA GLY A 184 -13.50 -11.70 -7.60
C GLY A 184 -13.82 -12.38 -6.26
N ARG A 185 -13.00 -13.36 -5.82
CA ARG A 185 -13.22 -14.14 -4.57
C ARG A 185 -11.94 -14.27 -3.77
N TYR A 186 -12.08 -14.32 -2.46
CA TYR A 186 -10.96 -14.68 -1.57
C TYR A 186 -10.62 -16.17 -1.72
N ARG A 187 -9.33 -16.48 -1.59
CA ARG A 187 -8.76 -17.82 -1.66
C ARG A 187 -7.63 -17.96 -0.65
N GLY A 188 -7.31 -19.19 -0.26
CA GLY A 188 -6.07 -19.56 0.38
C GLY A 188 -5.09 -20.16 -0.62
N VAL A 189 -3.85 -20.40 -0.19
CA VAL A 189 -2.86 -21.16 -0.96
C VAL A 189 -3.26 -22.63 -0.94
N GLY A 190 -3.27 -23.28 -2.10
CA GLY A 190 -3.49 -24.72 -2.26
C GLY A 190 -2.22 -25.54 -2.02
N HIS A 191 -2.18 -26.74 -2.59
CA HIS A 191 -1.00 -27.60 -2.52
C HIS A 191 0.20 -26.97 -3.21
N LEU A 192 1.40 -27.20 -2.65
CA LEU A 192 2.65 -26.85 -3.30
C LEU A 192 2.77 -27.67 -4.61
N ILE A 193 3.19 -27.02 -5.68
CA ILE A 193 3.57 -27.69 -6.92
C ILE A 193 5.04 -28.03 -6.75
N GLU A 194 5.34 -29.29 -6.52
CA GLU A 194 6.73 -29.77 -6.49
C GLU A 194 7.35 -29.61 -7.89
N LYS A 195 8.62 -29.19 -7.92
CA LYS A 195 9.39 -29.04 -9.16
C LYS A 195 9.96 -30.37 -9.60
#